data_4cca4d397b5d8f4beb9b2a437562ee09
#
_entry.id   4cca4d397b5d8f4beb9b2a437562ee09
#
_cell.length_a   1.000
_cell.length_b   1.000
_cell.length_c   1.000
_cell.angle_alpha   90.00
_cell.angle_beta   90.00
_cell.angle_gamma   90.00
#
_symmetry.space_group_name_H-M   'P 1'
#
loop_
_entity.id
_entity.type
_entity.pdbx_description
1 polymer ?
#
loop_
_entity_poly.entity_id
_entity_poly.type
_entity_poly.pdbx_seq_one_letter_code
_entity_poly.pdbx_strand_id
1 'polypeptide(L)'
;NDFFIAVLRDAGWMNTQSDYYHAAYGKCTGKEARKLLSIQRMSRFPDVDELSDKGLLTQNIAAMRTHFPKEYEFYPPSFNVPYQMKEFQEAFDKSANKMWLVKPRNRCCGEGIRLINSTEIVRDLIDPELGEWYVQQFVSPPAFIHAPNRSKYKFVFRLFALVTSFAPLKVYLHREGLIFYTHTPYSVDYQT
;
A
#
# COMPACT_ATOMS: atom_id res chain seq x y z
N ASN A 1 4.99 -13.12 -14.55
CA ASN A 1 6.46 -13.03 -14.43
C ASN A 1 7.19 -13.04 -15.79
N ASP A 2 6.46 -13.32 -16.88
CA ASP A 2 7.05 -13.40 -18.23
C ASP A 2 7.64 -12.07 -18.68
N PHE A 3 7.00 -10.96 -18.31
CA PHE A 3 7.50 -9.62 -18.62
C PHE A 3 8.88 -9.33 -17.97
N PHE A 4 9.06 -9.68 -16.70
CA PHE A 4 10.35 -9.47 -16.02
C PHE A 4 11.47 -10.32 -16.65
N ILE A 5 11.16 -11.57 -16.99
CA ILE A 5 12.10 -12.48 -17.67
C ILE A 5 12.46 -11.93 -19.07
N ALA A 6 11.48 -11.40 -19.80
CA ALA A 6 11.71 -10.80 -21.11
C ALA A 6 12.67 -9.60 -21.01
N VAL A 7 12.41 -8.66 -20.09
CA VAL A 7 13.26 -7.48 -19.88
C VAL A 7 14.69 -7.86 -19.50
N LEU A 8 14.87 -8.86 -18.63
CA LEU A 8 16.21 -9.32 -18.27
C LEU A 8 16.92 -9.99 -19.45
N ARG A 9 16.19 -10.78 -20.25
CA ARG A 9 16.74 -11.42 -21.44
C ARG A 9 17.18 -10.38 -22.49
N ASP A 10 16.38 -9.34 -22.72
CA ASP A 10 16.73 -8.22 -23.61
C ASP A 10 17.97 -7.46 -23.12
N ALA A 11 18.19 -7.42 -21.80
CA ALA A 11 19.39 -6.87 -21.18
C ALA A 11 20.60 -7.85 -21.17
N GLY A 12 20.50 -8.99 -21.84
CA GLY A 12 21.58 -9.98 -21.95
C GLY A 12 21.71 -10.97 -20.78
N TRP A 13 20.70 -11.01 -19.90
CA TRP A 13 20.69 -11.96 -18.79
C TRP A 13 20.16 -13.32 -19.24
N MET A 14 20.75 -14.39 -18.70
CA MET A 14 20.29 -15.76 -18.93
C MET A 14 19.55 -16.29 -17.71
N ASN A 15 18.43 -17.00 -17.95
CA ASN A 15 17.73 -17.71 -16.92
C ASN A 15 18.48 -19.01 -16.53
N THR A 16 18.54 -19.30 -15.22
CA THR A 16 19.18 -20.52 -14.68
C THR A 16 18.34 -21.14 -13.59
N GLN A 17 18.41 -22.44 -13.44
CA GLN A 17 17.87 -23.19 -12.30
C GLN A 17 18.96 -23.54 -11.27
N SER A 18 20.20 -23.09 -11.53
CA SER A 18 21.33 -23.33 -10.65
C SER A 18 21.27 -22.44 -9.41
N ASP A 19 21.82 -22.90 -8.30
CA ASP A 19 22.06 -22.09 -7.09
C ASP A 19 23.16 -21.03 -7.30
N TYR A 20 23.89 -21.13 -8.39
CA TYR A 20 24.88 -20.12 -8.83
C TYR A 20 24.21 -19.10 -9.76
N TYR A 21 23.66 -18.06 -9.20
CA TYR A 21 22.98 -16.97 -9.93
C TYR A 21 23.48 -15.59 -9.46
N HIS A 22 23.32 -14.58 -10.29
CA HIS A 22 23.64 -13.20 -9.91
C HIS A 22 22.41 -12.46 -9.36
N ALA A 23 21.22 -12.73 -9.90
CA ALA A 23 19.99 -12.10 -9.46
C ALA A 23 18.85 -13.13 -9.41
N ALA A 24 18.02 -13.06 -8.37
CA ALA A 24 16.81 -13.84 -8.25
C ALA A 24 15.60 -12.94 -8.00
N TYR A 25 14.48 -13.31 -8.61
CA TYR A 25 13.20 -12.63 -8.43
C TYR A 25 12.27 -13.48 -7.57
N GLY A 26 11.83 -12.93 -6.45
CA GLY A 26 10.91 -13.61 -5.55
C GLY A 26 11.01 -13.15 -4.10
N LYS A 27 10.26 -13.82 -3.25
CA LYS A 27 10.37 -13.64 -1.79
C LYS A 27 11.73 -14.20 -1.33
N CYS A 28 12.30 -13.53 -0.34
CA CYS A 28 13.54 -13.92 0.31
C CYS A 28 13.26 -14.06 1.81
N THR A 29 13.51 -15.25 2.35
CA THR A 29 13.47 -15.45 3.81
C THR A 29 14.79 -15.00 4.44
N GLY A 30 14.77 -14.72 5.76
CA GLY A 30 16.00 -14.40 6.47
C GLY A 30 17.05 -15.53 6.44
N LYS A 31 16.63 -16.80 6.30
CA LYS A 31 17.54 -17.94 6.13
C LYS A 31 18.23 -17.94 4.75
N GLU A 32 17.46 -17.64 3.70
CA GLU A 32 18.00 -17.52 2.34
C GLU A 32 18.91 -16.32 2.20
N ALA A 33 18.53 -15.18 2.76
CA ALA A 33 19.35 -13.96 2.74
C ALA A 33 20.74 -14.18 3.37
N ARG A 34 20.80 -14.95 4.45
CA ARG A 34 22.10 -15.27 5.11
C ARG A 34 23.01 -16.18 4.29
N LYS A 35 22.47 -16.91 3.33
CA LYS A 35 23.24 -17.80 2.45
C LYS A 35 23.69 -17.13 1.15
N LEU A 36 23.22 -15.92 0.87
CA LEU A 36 23.57 -15.22 -0.34
C LEU A 36 25.07 -14.91 -0.38
N LEU A 37 25.68 -15.19 -1.53
CA LEU A 37 27.03 -14.75 -1.81
C LEU A 37 27.05 -13.23 -2.06
N SER A 38 28.20 -12.61 -1.87
CA SER A 38 28.35 -11.14 -2.04
C SER A 38 27.97 -10.63 -3.43
N ILE A 39 28.05 -11.50 -4.44
CA ILE A 39 27.70 -11.20 -5.84
C ILE A 39 26.20 -11.41 -6.15
N GLN A 40 25.47 -12.10 -5.26
CA GLN A 40 24.06 -12.42 -5.48
C GLN A 40 23.16 -11.30 -5.00
N ARG A 41 22.06 -11.11 -5.71
CA ARG A 41 21.03 -10.10 -5.40
C ARG A 41 19.64 -10.74 -5.44
N MET A 42 18.80 -10.34 -4.50
CA MET A 42 17.38 -10.71 -4.47
C MET A 42 16.52 -9.49 -4.74
N SER A 43 15.42 -9.67 -5.47
CA SER A 43 14.47 -8.59 -5.78
C SER A 43 13.65 -8.12 -4.57
N ARG A 44 13.59 -8.92 -3.52
CA ARG A 44 12.90 -8.59 -2.27
C ARG A 44 13.80 -8.92 -1.09
N PHE A 45 13.82 -8.02 -0.12
CA PHE A 45 14.51 -8.26 1.16
C PHE A 45 13.62 -9.09 2.11
N PRO A 46 14.18 -9.73 3.13
CA PRO A 46 13.43 -10.40 4.17
C PRO A 46 12.43 -9.43 4.83
N ASP A 47 11.29 -9.98 5.24
CA ASP A 47 10.24 -9.24 5.96
C ASP A 47 9.65 -8.02 5.20
N VAL A 48 9.77 -8.01 3.86
CA VAL A 48 9.20 -6.95 3.01
C VAL A 48 7.67 -6.80 3.21
N ASP A 49 7.01 -7.83 3.70
CA ASP A 49 5.59 -7.83 4.00
C ASP A 49 5.24 -6.78 5.09
N GLU A 50 6.19 -6.43 5.97
CA GLU A 50 6.03 -5.34 6.95
C GLU A 50 5.68 -3.97 6.31
N LEU A 51 6.10 -3.76 5.07
CA LEU A 51 5.81 -2.55 4.29
C LEU A 51 4.71 -2.75 3.24
N SER A 52 4.48 -3.98 2.78
CA SER A 52 3.59 -4.26 1.65
C SER A 52 2.22 -4.78 2.05
N ASP A 53 2.10 -5.43 3.21
CA ASP A 53 0.83 -5.86 3.77
C ASP A 53 0.11 -4.70 4.46
N LYS A 54 -1.17 -4.49 4.14
CA LYS A 54 -1.95 -3.36 4.67
C LYS A 54 -2.05 -3.38 6.20
N GLY A 55 -2.16 -4.59 6.78
CA GLY A 55 -2.29 -4.78 8.21
C GLY A 55 -0.99 -4.47 8.94
N LEU A 56 0.10 -5.10 8.52
CA LEU A 56 1.42 -4.90 9.12
C LEU A 56 1.87 -3.45 8.98
N LEU A 57 1.72 -2.86 7.80
CA LEU A 57 2.03 -1.45 7.60
C LEU A 57 1.23 -0.54 8.53
N THR A 58 -0.09 -0.79 8.68
CA THR A 58 -0.94 0.01 9.59
C THR A 58 -0.47 -0.10 11.04
N GLN A 59 -0.13 -1.31 11.49
CA GLN A 59 0.37 -1.56 12.84
C GLN A 59 1.72 -0.88 13.08
N ASN A 60 2.65 -1.02 12.14
CA ASN A 60 3.98 -0.42 12.22
C ASN A 60 3.90 1.12 12.26
N ILE A 61 3.09 1.72 11.40
CA ILE A 61 2.85 3.17 11.41
C ILE A 61 2.20 3.63 12.72
N ALA A 62 1.22 2.89 13.23
CA ALA A 62 0.58 3.21 14.50
C ALA A 62 1.58 3.17 15.67
N ALA A 63 2.41 2.14 15.74
CA ALA A 63 3.47 2.01 16.73
C ALA A 63 4.48 3.17 16.66
N MET A 64 4.96 3.49 15.45
CA MET A 64 5.89 4.59 15.26
C MET A 64 5.28 5.95 15.58
N ARG A 65 4.01 6.16 15.29
CA ARG A 65 3.30 7.42 15.60
C ARG A 65 3.21 7.70 17.08
N THR A 66 3.24 6.69 17.97
CA THR A 66 3.28 6.92 19.42
C THR A 66 4.57 7.61 19.89
N HIS A 67 5.67 7.38 19.18
CA HIS A 67 6.99 7.95 19.47
C HIS A 67 7.28 9.20 18.64
N PHE A 68 6.80 9.25 17.40
CA PHE A 68 7.08 10.28 16.42
C PHE A 68 5.79 10.76 15.74
N PRO A 69 4.89 11.44 16.48
CA PRO A 69 3.55 11.75 15.99
C PRO A 69 3.55 12.64 14.73
N LYS A 70 4.45 13.62 14.66
CA LYS A 70 4.54 14.56 13.54
C LYS A 70 5.10 13.91 12.29
N GLU A 71 6.14 13.10 12.44
CA GLU A 71 6.82 12.41 11.34
C GLU A 71 5.93 11.38 10.65
N TYR A 72 4.96 10.82 11.38
CA TYR A 72 4.02 9.80 10.86
C TYR A 72 2.60 10.34 10.61
N GLU A 73 2.42 11.65 10.57
CA GLU A 73 1.13 12.29 10.29
C GLU A 73 0.66 12.08 8.84
N PHE A 74 1.58 11.81 7.92
CA PHE A 74 1.30 11.56 6.50
C PHE A 74 0.38 10.37 6.24
N TYR A 75 0.33 9.40 7.15
CA TYR A 75 -0.50 8.22 7.00
C TYR A 75 -1.88 8.47 7.61
N PRO A 76 -2.98 8.30 6.87
CA PRO A 76 -4.31 8.53 7.40
C PRO A 76 -4.64 7.61 8.57
N PRO A 77 -5.41 8.08 9.58
CA PRO A 77 -5.89 7.22 10.66
C PRO A 77 -6.51 5.94 10.12
N SER A 78 -6.11 4.81 10.69
CA SER A 78 -6.52 3.48 10.23
C SER A 78 -6.70 2.55 11.41
N PHE A 79 -7.74 1.69 11.37
CA PHE A 79 -8.12 0.79 12.45
C PHE A 79 -8.43 -0.60 11.91
N ASN A 80 -8.02 -1.62 12.64
CA ASN A 80 -8.40 -3.00 12.36
C ASN A 80 -9.81 -3.26 12.92
N VAL A 81 -10.73 -3.63 12.09
CA VAL A 81 -12.12 -3.91 12.49
C VAL A 81 -12.43 -5.42 12.32
N PRO A 82 -13.17 -6.01 13.26
CA PRO A 82 -13.95 -5.36 14.34
C PRO A 82 -13.16 -5.06 15.61
N TYR A 83 -11.88 -5.40 15.70
CA TYR A 83 -11.10 -5.36 16.97
C TYR A 83 -10.95 -3.95 17.55
N GLN A 84 -10.82 -2.94 16.71
CA GLN A 84 -10.63 -1.54 17.12
C GLN A 84 -11.86 -0.67 16.80
N MET A 85 -13.07 -1.25 16.90
CA MET A 85 -14.32 -0.50 16.63
C MET A 85 -14.52 0.69 17.53
N LYS A 86 -14.10 0.60 18.80
CA LYS A 86 -14.23 1.71 19.76
C LYS A 86 -13.33 2.88 19.38
N GLU A 87 -12.07 2.60 19.10
CA GLU A 87 -11.08 3.62 18.69
C GLU A 87 -11.47 4.24 17.34
N PHE A 88 -12.01 3.43 16.43
CA PHE A 88 -12.56 3.92 15.18
C PHE A 88 -13.73 4.86 15.40
N GLN A 89 -14.72 4.49 16.25
CA GLN A 89 -15.86 5.34 16.57
C GLN A 89 -15.40 6.69 17.15
N GLU A 90 -14.47 6.68 18.11
CA GLU A 90 -13.93 7.90 18.70
C GLU A 90 -13.23 8.79 17.66
N ALA A 91 -12.48 8.19 16.73
CA ALA A 91 -11.80 8.90 15.66
C ALA A 91 -12.80 9.46 14.64
N PHE A 92 -13.84 8.69 14.32
CA PHE A 92 -14.92 9.10 13.43
C PHE A 92 -15.65 10.31 13.99
N ASP A 93 -16.00 10.29 15.29
CA ASP A 93 -16.74 11.38 15.94
C ASP A 93 -15.95 12.69 15.99
N LYS A 94 -14.64 12.59 16.18
CA LYS A 94 -13.71 13.74 16.19
C LYS A 94 -13.36 14.26 14.79
N SER A 95 -13.57 13.44 13.76
CA SER A 95 -13.20 13.80 12.39
C SER A 95 -14.17 14.82 11.79
N ALA A 96 -13.64 15.93 11.26
CA ALA A 96 -14.42 16.86 10.45
C ALA A 96 -14.85 16.24 9.11
N ASN A 97 -14.01 15.37 8.56
CA ASN A 97 -14.30 14.58 7.37
C ASN A 97 -14.85 13.21 7.77
N LYS A 98 -16.15 13.03 7.62
CA LYS A 98 -16.84 11.77 7.95
C LYS A 98 -16.70 10.68 6.88
N MET A 99 -15.83 10.85 5.91
CA MET A 99 -15.61 9.85 4.86
C MET A 99 -14.47 8.91 5.21
N TRP A 100 -14.76 7.61 5.18
CA TRP A 100 -13.81 6.55 5.50
C TRP A 100 -13.90 5.44 4.46
N LEU A 101 -12.81 4.69 4.32
CA LEU A 101 -12.72 3.52 3.44
C LEU A 101 -12.71 2.25 4.30
N VAL A 102 -13.59 1.31 3.99
CA VAL A 102 -13.52 -0.06 4.49
C VAL A 102 -12.81 -0.91 3.44
N LYS A 103 -11.81 -1.66 3.82
CA LYS A 103 -10.99 -2.46 2.89
C LYS A 103 -10.57 -3.80 3.50
N PRO A 104 -10.70 -4.91 2.73
CA PRO A 104 -10.17 -6.19 3.17
C PRO A 104 -8.63 -6.20 3.11
N ARG A 105 -7.99 -6.87 4.06
CA ARG A 105 -6.53 -7.01 4.09
C ARG A 105 -6.00 -7.72 2.85
N ASN A 106 -6.64 -8.83 2.48
CA ASN A 106 -6.12 -9.80 1.51
C ASN A 106 -6.55 -9.54 0.05
N ARG A 107 -7.05 -8.33 -0.27
CA ARG A 107 -7.44 -7.96 -1.64
C ARG A 107 -6.55 -6.86 -2.20
N CYS A 108 -6.43 -6.84 -3.52
CA CYS A 108 -5.64 -5.84 -4.25
C CYS A 108 -6.50 -5.09 -5.29
N CYS A 109 -5.91 -4.13 -5.98
CA CYS A 109 -6.50 -3.40 -7.11
C CYS A 109 -7.86 -2.72 -6.82
N GLY A 110 -8.13 -2.40 -5.55
CA GLY A 110 -9.38 -1.75 -5.14
C GLY A 110 -10.55 -2.72 -4.87
N GLU A 111 -10.34 -4.02 -5.03
CA GLU A 111 -11.38 -5.03 -4.80
C GLU A 111 -11.86 -5.00 -3.35
N GLY A 112 -13.18 -4.98 -3.16
CA GLY A 112 -13.82 -4.98 -1.84
C GLY A 112 -13.71 -3.67 -1.07
N ILE A 113 -13.12 -2.62 -1.63
CA ILE A 113 -13.07 -1.29 -0.99
C ILE A 113 -14.45 -0.64 -1.07
N ARG A 114 -14.95 -0.15 0.07
CA ARG A 114 -16.19 0.62 0.17
C ARG A 114 -15.91 1.96 0.84
N LEU A 115 -16.54 3.01 0.34
CA LEU A 115 -16.57 4.31 0.99
C LEU A 115 -17.77 4.35 1.95
N ILE A 116 -17.55 4.83 3.16
CA ILE A 116 -18.56 4.94 4.20
C ILE A 116 -18.58 6.34 4.81
N ASN A 117 -19.73 6.74 5.30
CA ASN A 117 -19.97 7.99 6.04
C ASN A 117 -20.68 7.74 7.39
N SER A 118 -20.85 6.49 7.78
CA SER A 118 -21.40 6.04 9.06
C SER A 118 -20.59 4.87 9.59
N THR A 119 -20.51 4.72 10.90
CA THR A 119 -19.85 3.59 11.55
C THR A 119 -20.77 2.37 11.67
N GLU A 120 -22.08 2.57 11.60
CA GLU A 120 -23.09 1.51 11.78
C GLU A 120 -22.98 0.45 10.69
N ILE A 121 -22.81 0.89 9.44
CA ILE A 121 -22.75 0.00 8.28
C ILE A 121 -21.46 -0.85 8.21
N VAL A 122 -20.44 -0.55 9.01
CA VAL A 122 -19.17 -1.27 8.95
C VAL A 122 -19.36 -2.77 9.25
N ARG A 123 -20.21 -3.09 10.21
CA ARG A 123 -20.47 -4.48 10.60
C ARG A 123 -21.11 -5.31 9.48
N ASP A 124 -21.96 -4.68 8.68
CA ASP A 124 -22.66 -5.34 7.57
C ASP A 124 -21.74 -5.51 6.33
N LEU A 125 -20.72 -4.68 6.25
CA LEU A 125 -19.74 -4.72 5.15
C LEU A 125 -18.60 -5.70 5.37
N ILE A 126 -18.32 -6.07 6.63
CA ILE A 126 -17.24 -6.99 6.98
C ILE A 126 -17.68 -8.42 6.66
N ASP A 127 -16.95 -9.05 5.75
CA ASP A 127 -17.07 -10.48 5.50
C ASP A 127 -15.97 -11.23 6.29
N PRO A 128 -16.36 -12.02 7.32
CA PRO A 128 -15.39 -12.77 8.13
C PRO A 128 -14.58 -13.78 7.32
N GLU A 129 -15.12 -14.31 6.22
CA GLU A 129 -14.41 -15.27 5.36
C GLU A 129 -13.23 -14.63 4.61
N LEU A 130 -13.27 -13.32 4.41
CA LEU A 130 -12.17 -12.57 3.80
C LEU A 130 -11.07 -12.19 4.79
N GLY A 131 -11.18 -12.60 6.06
CA GLY A 131 -10.20 -12.36 7.11
C GLY A 131 -10.29 -10.95 7.71
N GLU A 132 -9.14 -10.32 7.95
CA GLU A 132 -9.07 -9.01 8.58
C GLU A 132 -9.51 -7.87 7.66
N TRP A 133 -10.18 -6.89 8.26
CA TRP A 133 -10.65 -5.69 7.60
C TRP A 133 -10.07 -4.44 8.27
N TYR A 134 -9.91 -3.40 7.49
CA TYR A 134 -9.38 -2.12 7.95
C TYR A 134 -10.31 -0.99 7.51
N VAL A 135 -10.57 -0.09 8.44
CA VAL A 135 -11.15 1.23 8.13
C VAL A 135 -10.03 2.26 8.10
N GLN A 136 -10.03 3.12 7.11
CA GLN A 136 -9.03 4.18 6.98
C GLN A 136 -9.71 5.47 6.57
N GLN A 137 -9.32 6.58 7.18
CA GLN A 137 -9.85 7.89 6.83
C GLN A 137 -9.57 8.21 5.37
N PHE A 138 -10.59 8.65 4.65
CA PHE A 138 -10.44 9.10 3.28
C PHE A 138 -9.78 10.48 3.25
N VAL A 139 -8.74 10.63 2.45
CA VAL A 139 -8.06 11.92 2.27
C VAL A 139 -8.92 12.82 1.40
N SER A 140 -9.49 13.86 1.99
CA SER A 140 -10.37 14.81 1.30
C SER A 140 -9.98 16.24 1.66
N PRO A 141 -9.93 17.17 0.67
CA PRO A 141 -10.12 16.93 -0.75
C PRO A 141 -8.93 16.20 -1.37
N PRO A 142 -9.13 15.29 -2.33
CA PRO A 142 -8.03 14.69 -3.07
C PRO A 142 -7.44 15.69 -4.08
N ALA A 143 -6.23 15.40 -4.58
CA ALA A 143 -5.69 16.14 -5.71
C ALA A 143 -6.44 15.82 -7.01
N PHE A 144 -6.57 16.81 -7.88
CA PHE A 144 -7.35 16.72 -9.13
C PHE A 144 -6.53 17.08 -10.35
N ILE A 145 -6.78 16.34 -11.44
CA ILE A 145 -6.51 16.79 -12.81
C ILE A 145 -7.79 17.42 -13.36
N HIS A 146 -7.66 18.56 -13.99
CA HIS A 146 -8.78 19.26 -14.63
C HIS A 146 -8.78 18.97 -16.13
N ALA A 147 -9.89 18.43 -16.63
CA ALA A 147 -10.09 18.28 -18.05
C ALA A 147 -10.54 19.61 -18.71
N PRO A 148 -10.44 19.77 -20.05
CA PRO A 148 -10.87 20.98 -20.76
C PRO A 148 -12.32 21.36 -20.51
N ASN A 149 -13.21 20.40 -20.28
CA ASN A 149 -14.62 20.60 -19.95
C ASN A 149 -14.86 20.97 -18.48
N ARG A 150 -13.81 21.32 -17.72
CA ARG A 150 -13.81 21.64 -16.29
C ARG A 150 -14.14 20.48 -15.34
N SER A 151 -14.32 19.27 -15.83
CA SER A 151 -14.46 18.10 -14.98
C SER A 151 -13.17 17.84 -14.20
N LYS A 152 -13.31 17.39 -12.94
CA LYS A 152 -12.20 17.08 -12.03
C LYS A 152 -12.06 15.58 -11.92
N TYR A 153 -10.84 15.07 -12.07
CA TYR A 153 -10.53 13.66 -11.92
C TYR A 153 -9.53 13.48 -10.80
N LYS A 154 -9.86 12.66 -9.82
CA LYS A 154 -8.91 12.29 -8.76
C LYS A 154 -7.74 11.53 -9.38
N PHE A 155 -6.53 11.83 -8.95
CA PHE A 155 -5.35 11.11 -9.41
C PHE A 155 -4.43 10.69 -8.25
N VAL A 156 -3.55 9.75 -8.53
CA VAL A 156 -2.48 9.31 -7.63
C VAL A 156 -1.18 9.14 -8.41
N PHE A 157 -0.06 9.41 -7.76
CA PHE A 157 1.26 9.07 -8.29
C PHE A 157 1.65 7.65 -7.90
N ARG A 158 2.23 6.92 -8.84
CA ARG A 158 2.98 5.70 -8.62
C ARG A 158 4.46 6.02 -8.79
N LEU A 159 5.19 6.06 -7.69
CA LEU A 159 6.64 6.27 -7.68
C LEU A 159 7.33 4.92 -7.42
N PHE A 160 8.53 4.76 -7.99
CA PHE A 160 9.34 3.56 -7.83
C PHE A 160 10.57 3.89 -6.99
N ALA A 161 10.71 3.21 -5.86
CA ALA A 161 11.85 3.35 -4.96
C ALA A 161 12.60 2.03 -4.87
N LEU A 162 13.93 2.08 -5.00
CA LEU A 162 14.84 0.95 -4.84
C LEU A 162 15.59 1.10 -3.53
N VAL A 163 15.38 0.17 -2.61
CA VAL A 163 16.16 0.07 -1.38
C VAL A 163 17.32 -0.90 -1.62
N THR A 164 18.55 -0.42 -1.51
CA THR A 164 19.75 -1.23 -1.76
C THR A 164 20.49 -1.62 -0.48
N SER A 165 20.21 -0.94 0.64
CA SER A 165 20.80 -1.24 1.95
C SER A 165 19.90 -0.66 3.06
N PHE A 166 19.88 -1.30 4.21
CA PHE A 166 19.24 -0.82 5.43
C PHE A 166 20.24 -0.25 6.46
N ALA A 167 21.49 -0.69 6.43
CA ALA A 167 22.52 -0.21 7.33
C ALA A 167 23.84 0.04 6.57
N PRO A 168 24.13 1.28 6.21
CA PRO A 168 23.27 2.48 6.28
C PRO A 168 22.09 2.38 5.29
N LEU A 169 21.00 3.06 5.60
CA LEU A 169 19.84 3.11 4.71
C LEU A 169 20.20 3.83 3.41
N LYS A 170 19.99 3.14 2.28
CA LYS A 170 20.18 3.68 0.93
C LYS A 170 18.94 3.43 0.09
N VAL A 171 18.29 4.51 -0.31
CA VAL A 171 17.08 4.49 -1.13
C VAL A 171 17.29 5.36 -2.36
N TYR A 172 16.95 4.82 -3.51
CA TYR A 172 16.98 5.53 -4.79
C TYR A 172 15.57 5.68 -5.31
N LEU A 173 15.19 6.90 -5.65
CA LEU A 173 13.91 7.18 -6.28
C LEU A 173 14.11 7.24 -7.79
N HIS A 174 13.32 6.46 -8.53
CA HIS A 174 13.33 6.52 -9.98
C HIS A 174 12.83 7.89 -10.47
N ARG A 175 13.45 8.42 -11.52
CA ARG A 175 13.13 9.77 -12.04
C ARG A 175 11.75 9.85 -12.65
N GLU A 176 11.26 8.74 -13.19
CA GLU A 176 9.96 8.65 -13.82
C GLU A 176 8.99 7.88 -12.91
N GLY A 177 7.71 8.18 -13.06
CA GLY A 177 6.63 7.54 -12.36
C GLY A 177 5.40 7.45 -13.25
N LEU A 178 4.31 6.96 -12.68
CA LEU A 178 3.03 6.86 -13.38
C LEU A 178 1.99 7.71 -12.65
N ILE A 179 1.07 8.28 -13.41
CA ILE A 179 -0.12 8.93 -12.90
C ILE A 179 -1.32 8.05 -13.23
N PHE A 180 -2.05 7.64 -12.20
CA PHE A 180 -3.34 6.97 -12.36
C PHE A 180 -4.44 7.94 -12.00
N TYR A 181 -5.43 8.10 -12.85
CA TYR A 181 -6.60 8.94 -12.60
C TYR A 181 -7.89 8.13 -12.76
N THR A 182 -8.95 8.61 -12.12
CA THR A 182 -10.24 7.94 -12.17
C THR A 182 -10.85 8.02 -13.58
N HIS A 183 -11.56 6.97 -13.99
CA HIS A 183 -12.26 6.95 -15.26
C HIS A 183 -13.44 7.92 -15.30
N THR A 184 -14.12 8.10 -14.16
CA THR A 184 -15.25 9.01 -14.01
C THR A 184 -14.83 10.29 -13.30
N PRO A 185 -15.47 11.44 -13.60
CA PRO A 185 -15.28 12.66 -12.83
C PRO A 185 -15.52 12.44 -11.34
N TYR A 186 -14.76 13.15 -10.52
CA TYR A 186 -14.94 13.12 -9.08
C TYR A 186 -16.26 13.83 -8.71
N SER A 187 -17.09 13.12 -7.96
CA SER A 187 -18.28 13.66 -7.32
C SER A 187 -18.20 13.44 -5.81
N VAL A 188 -18.77 14.34 -5.04
CA VAL A 188 -18.97 14.18 -3.58
C VAL A 188 -20.32 13.51 -3.27
N ASP A 189 -21.18 13.39 -4.29
CA ASP A 189 -22.47 12.70 -4.15
C ASP A 189 -22.24 11.19 -4.24
N TYR A 190 -21.92 10.61 -3.12
CA TYR A 190 -21.85 9.15 -2.98
C TYR A 190 -23.25 8.64 -2.71
N GLN A 191 -23.95 8.24 -3.75
CA GLN A 191 -25.09 7.36 -3.59
C GLN A 191 -24.51 5.97 -3.27
N THR A 192 -24.75 5.54 -2.05
CA THR A 192 -24.50 4.20 -1.54
C THR A 192 -25.29 3.14 -2.32
#